data_d5a156d908cf5d026f3ac468beac34ff
#
_entry.id   d5a156d908cf5d026f3ac468beac34ff
#
_cell.length_a   1.000
_cell.length_b   1.000
_cell.length_c   1.000
_cell.angle_alpha   90.00
_cell.angle_beta   90.00
_cell.angle_gamma   90.00
#
_symmetry.space_group_name_H-M   'P 1'
#
loop_
_entity.id
_entity.type
_entity.pdbx_description
1 polymer ?
#
loop_
_entity_poly.entity_id
_entity_poly.type
_entity_poly.pdbx_seq_one_letter_code
_entity_poly.pdbx_strand_id
1 'polypeptide(L)'
;MTDVVYLMGAGASYGKRTKEDLSHKVEIINGDTKSVRHIYCANIIEGMPLVTDIPRRILYICDLIRTTDCSPDFSNIVINSRTIVEETKKLLIKDFLWLYDGAIKHATIDTFAKKLYLTGRNEEHEKAKKLLAIYFIIEQAINKPDSRYDTFLANILTQNLEIPNRIKILTWNYDSQFEMAFSEYRNDIETSKDIGCYSLHDNEITEP
;
A
#
# COMPACT_ATOMS: atom_id res chain seq x y z
N MET A 1 -7.31 31.39 -19.66
CA MET A 1 -7.79 30.58 -18.50
C MET A 1 -6.56 30.08 -17.79
N THR A 2 -6.55 30.11 -16.47
CA THR A 2 -5.39 29.71 -15.68
C THR A 2 -5.46 28.18 -15.43
N ASP A 3 -4.36 27.48 -15.69
CA ASP A 3 -4.24 26.08 -15.32
C ASP A 3 -4.09 25.95 -13.81
N VAL A 4 -4.69 24.91 -13.24
CA VAL A 4 -4.64 24.59 -11.82
C VAL A 4 -3.92 23.25 -11.64
N VAL A 5 -2.91 23.24 -10.80
CA VAL A 5 -2.17 22.01 -10.45
C VAL A 5 -2.43 21.68 -8.99
N TYR A 6 -2.97 20.51 -8.75
CA TYR A 6 -3.11 19.93 -7.41
C TYR A 6 -1.94 18.98 -7.16
N LEU A 7 -1.27 19.16 -6.02
CA LEU A 7 -0.20 18.29 -5.57
C LEU A 7 -0.69 17.50 -4.36
N MET A 8 -0.79 16.18 -4.50
CA MET A 8 -1.28 15.29 -3.46
C MET A 8 -0.12 14.54 -2.82
N GLY A 9 -0.05 14.59 -1.50
CA GLY A 9 0.91 13.84 -0.69
C GLY A 9 0.21 12.88 0.26
N ALA A 10 0.95 12.15 1.08
CA ALA A 10 0.43 11.12 2.00
C ALA A 10 -0.74 11.58 2.90
N GLY A 11 -0.80 12.87 3.22
CA GLY A 11 -1.93 13.45 3.96
C GLY A 11 -3.25 13.43 3.20
N ALA A 12 -3.22 13.37 1.85
CA ALA A 12 -4.43 13.29 1.04
C ALA A 12 -5.10 11.90 1.17
N SER A 13 -4.32 10.85 1.40
CA SER A 13 -4.82 9.48 1.59
C SER A 13 -4.92 9.06 3.07
N TYR A 14 -4.71 9.97 4.02
CA TYR A 14 -4.67 9.62 5.44
C TYR A 14 -6.02 9.10 5.98
N GLY A 15 -7.15 9.65 5.52
CA GLY A 15 -8.50 9.20 5.83
C GLY A 15 -8.89 9.31 7.30
N LYS A 16 -9.71 8.35 7.75
CA LYS A 16 -10.28 8.31 9.11
C LYS A 16 -9.75 7.14 9.91
N ARG A 17 -9.56 7.36 11.20
CA ARG A 17 -9.14 6.38 12.21
C ARG A 17 -10.19 6.27 13.31
N THR A 18 -10.33 5.09 13.93
CA THR A 18 -11.03 5.01 15.21
C THR A 18 -10.15 5.58 16.32
N LYS A 19 -10.76 5.87 17.47
CA LYS A 19 -10.03 6.29 18.68
C LYS A 19 -9.31 5.11 19.35
N GLU A 20 -9.71 3.89 19.02
CA GLU A 20 -9.18 2.66 19.62
C GLU A 20 -8.21 2.00 18.64
N ASP A 21 -7.03 1.69 19.13
CA ASP A 21 -6.08 0.88 18.38
C ASP A 21 -6.51 -0.59 18.36
N LEU A 22 -6.29 -1.26 17.23
CA LEU A 22 -6.41 -2.70 17.14
C LEU A 22 -5.27 -3.33 17.93
N SER A 23 -5.63 -4.26 18.85
CA SER A 23 -4.66 -5.05 19.60
C SER A 23 -4.52 -6.43 18.98
N HIS A 24 -3.33 -6.77 18.54
CA HIS A 24 -2.99 -8.09 17.98
C HIS A 24 -1.89 -8.76 18.77
N LYS A 25 -2.01 -10.08 18.92
CA LYS A 25 -0.94 -10.91 19.45
C LYS A 25 -0.16 -11.50 18.29
N VAL A 26 1.07 -11.08 18.12
CA VAL A 26 1.95 -11.60 17.07
C VAL A 26 3.04 -12.45 17.67
N GLU A 27 3.15 -13.67 17.20
CA GLU A 27 4.26 -14.54 17.52
C GLU A 27 5.44 -14.22 16.61
N ILE A 28 6.53 -13.77 17.20
CA ILE A 28 7.79 -13.52 16.50
C ILE A 28 8.72 -14.69 16.84
N ILE A 29 9.14 -15.41 15.80
CA ILE A 29 10.09 -16.51 15.90
C ILE A 29 11.45 -16.02 15.41
N ASN A 30 12.39 -15.86 16.32
CA ASN A 30 13.79 -15.53 16.03
C ASN A 30 14.64 -16.78 16.31
N GLY A 31 14.95 -17.56 15.29
CA GLY A 31 15.60 -18.85 15.45
C GLY A 31 14.74 -19.80 16.31
N ASP A 32 15.31 -20.34 17.40
CA ASP A 32 14.61 -21.22 18.33
C ASP A 32 13.77 -20.48 19.39
N THR A 33 13.84 -19.16 19.41
CA THR A 33 13.14 -18.35 20.42
C THR A 33 11.79 -17.87 19.90
N LYS A 34 10.71 -18.26 20.58
CA LYS A 34 9.35 -17.82 20.32
C LYS A 34 8.98 -16.72 21.31
N SER A 35 8.71 -15.51 20.81
CA SER A 35 8.20 -14.42 21.65
C SER A 35 6.83 -13.97 21.17
N VAL A 36 5.91 -13.73 22.10
CA VAL A 36 4.59 -13.17 21.80
C VAL A 36 4.65 -11.67 22.09
N ARG A 37 4.36 -10.86 21.08
CA ARG A 37 4.24 -9.42 21.25
C ARG A 37 2.80 -8.98 21.06
N HIS A 38 2.36 -8.08 21.93
CA HIS A 38 1.14 -7.33 21.69
C HIS A 38 1.48 -6.14 20.80
N ILE A 39 0.77 -6.03 19.68
CA ILE A 39 0.93 -4.95 18.73
C ILE A 39 -0.36 -4.13 18.74
N TYR A 40 -0.18 -2.85 18.93
CA TYR A 40 -1.24 -1.86 18.81
C TYR A 40 -1.01 -1.11 17.51
N CYS A 41 -1.96 -1.14 16.60
CA CYS A 41 -1.91 -0.36 15.36
C CYS A 41 -3.22 0.38 15.15
N ALA A 42 -3.15 1.55 14.50
CA ALA A 42 -4.33 2.34 14.22
C ALA A 42 -5.37 1.51 13.46
N ASN A 43 -6.60 1.54 13.95
CA ASN A 43 -7.73 0.97 13.24
C ASN A 43 -8.16 1.95 12.15
N ILE A 44 -7.81 1.63 10.91
CA ILE A 44 -8.09 2.45 9.74
C ILE A 44 -9.52 2.15 9.29
N ILE A 45 -10.37 3.18 9.22
CA ILE A 45 -11.71 3.08 8.66
C ILE A 45 -11.67 3.39 7.16
N GLU A 46 -10.94 4.44 6.80
CA GLU A 46 -10.76 4.92 5.43
C GLU A 46 -9.31 5.38 5.25
N GLY A 47 -8.80 5.28 4.03
CA GLY A 47 -7.48 5.78 3.64
C GLY A 47 -6.32 4.84 3.98
N MET A 48 -5.12 5.38 3.95
CA MET A 48 -3.86 4.63 4.05
C MET A 48 -3.08 4.98 5.32
N PRO A 49 -2.26 4.07 5.84
CA PRO A 49 -1.34 4.35 6.93
C PRO A 49 -0.26 5.36 6.51
N LEU A 50 0.23 6.15 7.47
CA LEU A 50 1.42 6.98 7.27
C LEU A 50 2.69 6.11 7.29
N VAL A 51 3.79 6.67 6.80
CA VAL A 51 5.11 6.00 6.78
C VAL A 51 5.55 5.53 8.18
N THR A 52 5.17 6.27 9.22
CA THR A 52 5.45 5.93 10.63
C THR A 52 4.67 4.73 11.13
N ASP A 53 3.53 4.43 10.52
CA ASP A 53 2.66 3.33 10.91
C ASP A 53 3.04 2.03 10.20
N ILE A 54 3.74 2.11 9.06
CA ILE A 54 4.10 0.96 8.21
C ILE A 54 4.68 -0.20 9.01
N PRO A 55 5.66 -0.03 9.92
CA PRO A 55 6.22 -1.17 10.63
C PRO A 55 5.18 -1.94 11.46
N ARG A 56 4.31 -1.23 12.18
CA ARG A 56 3.24 -1.86 12.97
C ARG A 56 2.21 -2.54 12.09
N ARG A 57 1.87 -1.92 10.96
CA ARG A 57 0.94 -2.47 9.99
C ARG A 57 1.50 -3.71 9.29
N ILE A 58 2.79 -3.77 9.00
CA ILE A 58 3.44 -4.99 8.47
C ILE A 58 3.23 -6.17 9.44
N LEU A 59 3.42 -5.95 10.75
CA LEU A 59 3.17 -7.01 11.72
C LEU A 59 1.69 -7.43 11.77
N TYR A 60 0.77 -6.47 11.66
CA TYR A 60 -0.67 -6.75 11.54
C TYR A 60 -0.97 -7.58 10.30
N ILE A 61 -0.40 -7.22 9.14
CA ILE A 61 -0.58 -7.99 7.89
C ILE A 61 0.02 -9.40 8.03
N CYS A 62 1.17 -9.57 8.67
CA CYS A 62 1.74 -10.89 8.94
C CYS A 62 0.78 -11.76 9.77
N ASP A 63 0.11 -11.18 10.77
CA ASP A 63 -0.88 -11.88 11.57
C ASP A 63 -2.13 -12.20 10.75
N LEU A 64 -2.61 -11.27 9.95
CA LEU A 64 -3.72 -11.47 9.02
C LEU A 64 -3.44 -12.62 8.04
N ILE A 65 -2.27 -12.63 7.39
CA ILE A 65 -1.86 -13.71 6.47
C ILE A 65 -1.82 -15.07 7.18
N ARG A 66 -1.36 -15.08 8.43
CA ARG A 66 -1.28 -16.33 9.22
C ARG A 66 -2.63 -16.86 9.61
N THR A 67 -3.57 -15.98 9.98
CA THR A 67 -4.88 -16.38 10.51
C THR A 67 -5.94 -16.53 9.42
N THR A 68 -5.73 -15.97 8.24
CA THR A 68 -6.66 -16.10 7.12
C THR A 68 -6.60 -17.52 6.55
N ASP A 69 -7.72 -18.24 6.68
CA ASP A 69 -7.91 -19.53 6.02
C ASP A 69 -8.12 -19.26 4.52
N CYS A 70 -7.05 -19.44 3.75
CA CYS A 70 -7.16 -19.42 2.30
C CYS A 70 -7.68 -20.79 1.85
N SER A 71 -8.97 -21.03 2.01
CA SER A 71 -9.63 -22.01 1.16
C SER A 71 -9.77 -21.34 -0.21
N PRO A 72 -9.05 -21.81 -1.23
CA PRO A 72 -9.18 -21.19 -2.56
C PRO A 72 -10.53 -21.57 -3.13
N ASP A 73 -11.45 -20.63 -3.16
CA ASP A 73 -12.66 -20.72 -3.98
C ASP A 73 -12.30 -20.43 -5.47
N PHE A 74 -11.09 -20.85 -5.85
CA PHE A 74 -10.63 -20.91 -7.22
C PHE A 74 -10.99 -22.28 -7.78
N SER A 75 -12.29 -22.54 -7.96
CA SER A 75 -12.82 -23.80 -8.45
C SER A 75 -12.37 -24.19 -9.88
N ASN A 76 -11.52 -23.41 -10.54
CA ASN A 76 -11.08 -23.63 -11.91
C ASN A 76 -9.56 -23.73 -12.12
N ILE A 77 -8.73 -23.64 -11.08
CA ILE A 77 -7.28 -23.86 -11.20
C ILE A 77 -6.86 -24.97 -10.26
N VAL A 78 -6.85 -26.20 -10.79
CA VAL A 78 -6.31 -27.39 -10.11
C VAL A 78 -4.78 -27.29 -10.12
N ILE A 79 -4.24 -26.60 -9.15
CA ILE A 79 -2.84 -26.76 -8.75
C ILE A 79 -2.87 -27.44 -7.39
N ASN A 80 -1.89 -28.27 -7.07
CA ASN A 80 -1.69 -28.90 -5.74
C ASN A 80 -1.58 -27.84 -4.64
N SER A 81 -2.72 -27.25 -4.29
CA SER A 81 -2.81 -25.85 -3.90
C SER A 81 -2.50 -25.58 -2.43
N ARG A 82 -2.82 -26.51 -1.51
CA ARG A 82 -2.65 -26.23 -0.06
C ARG A 82 -1.19 -26.07 0.34
N THR A 83 -0.30 -26.94 -0.13
CA THR A 83 1.12 -26.91 0.24
C THR A 83 1.81 -25.67 -0.33
N ILE A 84 1.54 -25.32 -1.60
CA ILE A 84 2.12 -24.13 -2.25
C ILE A 84 1.64 -22.86 -1.57
N VAL A 85 0.35 -22.80 -1.20
CA VAL A 85 -0.22 -21.61 -0.50
C VAL A 85 0.43 -21.44 0.87
N GLU A 86 0.57 -22.51 1.65
CA GLU A 86 1.19 -22.43 2.98
C GLU A 86 2.70 -22.10 2.92
N GLU A 87 3.43 -22.64 1.96
CA GLU A 87 4.84 -22.27 1.73
C GLU A 87 4.97 -20.80 1.30
N THR A 88 4.11 -20.35 0.41
CA THR A 88 4.08 -18.94 -0.05
C THR A 88 3.77 -18.00 1.10
N LYS A 89 2.79 -18.32 1.95
CA LYS A 89 2.48 -17.55 3.16
C LYS A 89 3.70 -17.43 4.08
N LYS A 90 4.39 -18.55 4.35
CA LYS A 90 5.58 -18.57 5.20
C LYS A 90 6.71 -17.71 4.63
N LEU A 91 6.94 -17.78 3.31
CA LEU A 91 7.94 -16.96 2.64
C LEU A 91 7.57 -15.47 2.71
N LEU A 92 6.32 -15.11 2.42
CA LEU A 92 5.86 -13.73 2.47
C LEU A 92 5.94 -13.15 3.88
N ILE A 93 5.54 -13.90 4.90
CA ILE A 93 5.70 -13.49 6.31
C ILE A 93 7.18 -13.28 6.65
N LYS A 94 8.07 -14.19 6.25
CA LYS A 94 9.51 -14.05 6.47
C LYS A 94 10.06 -12.78 5.82
N ASP A 95 9.62 -12.49 4.61
CA ASP A 95 10.08 -11.33 3.86
C ASP A 95 9.52 -10.02 4.43
N PHE A 96 8.26 -10.01 4.87
CA PHE A 96 7.69 -8.87 5.59
C PHE A 96 8.38 -8.62 6.95
N LEU A 97 8.73 -9.67 7.69
CA LEU A 97 9.49 -9.52 8.94
C LEU A 97 10.89 -8.95 8.67
N TRP A 98 11.55 -9.33 7.57
CA TRP A 98 12.82 -8.71 7.16
C TRP A 98 12.64 -7.21 6.86
N LEU A 99 11.56 -6.83 6.18
CA LEU A 99 11.24 -5.43 5.87
C LEU A 99 10.95 -4.64 7.15
N TYR A 100 10.18 -5.21 8.08
CA TYR A 100 9.91 -4.67 9.41
C TYR A 100 11.20 -4.40 10.17
N ASP A 101 12.09 -5.38 10.28
CA ASP A 101 13.37 -5.25 10.97
C ASP A 101 14.23 -4.14 10.36
N GLY A 102 14.23 -4.04 9.03
CA GLY A 102 14.90 -2.98 8.31
C GLY A 102 14.34 -1.60 8.68
N ALA A 103 13.02 -1.45 8.67
CA ALA A 103 12.35 -0.19 9.00
C ALA A 103 12.64 0.25 10.45
N ILE A 104 12.52 -0.68 11.40
CA ILE A 104 12.76 -0.37 12.83
C ILE A 104 14.21 0.03 13.11
N LYS A 105 15.17 -0.65 12.48
CA LYS A 105 16.61 -0.36 12.67
C LYS A 105 17.04 0.98 12.06
N HIS A 106 16.26 1.53 11.12
CA HIS A 106 16.65 2.73 10.35
C HIS A 106 15.68 3.91 10.53
N ALA A 107 14.84 3.87 11.52
CA ALA A 107 13.80 4.85 11.87
C ALA A 107 12.59 4.87 10.91
N THR A 108 12.80 4.73 9.60
CA THR A 108 11.73 4.65 8.60
C THR A 108 12.08 3.66 7.49
N ILE A 109 11.06 3.21 6.78
CA ILE A 109 11.23 2.35 5.62
C ILE A 109 12.01 3.05 4.49
N ASP A 110 11.76 4.35 4.30
CA ASP A 110 12.44 5.16 3.28
C ASP A 110 13.95 5.27 3.57
N THR A 111 14.30 5.49 4.83
CA THR A 111 15.71 5.53 5.26
C THR A 111 16.40 4.19 5.04
N PHE A 112 15.69 3.09 5.32
CA PHE A 112 16.21 1.74 5.05
C PHE A 112 16.42 1.52 3.55
N ALA A 113 15.42 1.79 2.72
CA ALA A 113 15.50 1.63 1.26
C ALA A 113 16.64 2.49 0.67
N LYS A 114 16.75 3.75 1.09
CA LYS A 114 17.83 4.65 0.65
C LYS A 114 19.22 4.12 1.04
N LYS A 115 19.35 3.55 2.24
CA LYS A 115 20.62 2.95 2.68
C LYS A 115 20.99 1.73 1.82
N LEU A 116 20.04 0.85 1.50
CA LEU A 116 20.26 -0.27 0.60
C LEU A 116 20.77 0.21 -0.76
N TYR A 117 20.13 1.20 -1.33
CA TYR A 117 20.56 1.82 -2.60
C TYR A 117 21.96 2.40 -2.52
N LEU A 118 22.26 3.24 -1.54
CA LEU A 118 23.55 3.92 -1.40
C LEU A 118 24.71 2.95 -1.08
N THR A 119 24.42 1.79 -0.50
CA THR A 119 25.43 0.76 -0.20
C THR A 119 25.59 -0.29 -1.31
N GLY A 120 24.93 -0.10 -2.46
CA GLY A 120 25.01 -1.00 -3.60
C GLY A 120 24.33 -2.36 -3.39
N ARG A 121 23.45 -2.49 -2.40
CA ARG A 121 22.68 -3.71 -2.11
C ARG A 121 21.43 -3.77 -3.00
N ASN A 122 21.66 -3.82 -4.31
CA ASN A 122 20.62 -3.66 -5.32
C ASN A 122 19.53 -4.73 -5.24
N GLU A 123 19.90 -6.00 -5.03
CA GLU A 123 18.92 -7.09 -4.90
C GLU A 123 17.97 -6.88 -3.70
N GLU A 124 18.52 -6.45 -2.57
CA GLU A 124 17.75 -6.18 -1.38
C GLU A 124 16.90 -4.91 -1.52
N HIS A 125 17.42 -3.91 -2.25
CA HIS A 125 16.66 -2.71 -2.59
C HIS A 125 15.44 -3.06 -3.46
N GLU A 126 15.61 -3.86 -4.50
CA GLU A 126 14.51 -4.32 -5.35
C GLU A 126 13.54 -5.22 -4.58
N LYS A 127 14.05 -6.06 -3.68
CA LYS A 127 13.20 -6.83 -2.76
C LYS A 127 12.34 -5.92 -1.87
N ALA A 128 12.94 -4.89 -1.28
CA ALA A 128 12.21 -3.92 -0.45
C ALA A 128 11.10 -3.21 -1.24
N LYS A 129 11.37 -2.79 -2.48
CA LYS A 129 10.37 -2.17 -3.37
C LYS A 129 9.20 -3.10 -3.66
N LYS A 130 9.49 -4.36 -4.01
CA LYS A 130 8.44 -5.37 -4.27
C LYS A 130 7.58 -5.63 -3.04
N LEU A 131 8.19 -5.74 -1.87
CA LEU A 131 7.46 -5.97 -0.63
C LEU A 131 6.59 -4.76 -0.25
N LEU A 132 7.08 -3.53 -0.47
CA LEU A 132 6.29 -2.32 -0.28
C LEU A 132 5.10 -2.27 -1.24
N ALA A 133 5.28 -2.63 -2.51
CA ALA A 133 4.19 -2.70 -3.46
C ALA A 133 3.11 -3.71 -3.00
N ILE A 134 3.51 -4.91 -2.58
CA ILE A 134 2.58 -5.91 -2.02
C ILE A 134 1.89 -5.37 -0.77
N TYR A 135 2.63 -4.72 0.12
CA TYR A 135 2.09 -4.09 1.32
C TYR A 135 0.98 -3.09 0.99
N PHE A 136 1.23 -2.17 0.05
CA PHE A 136 0.23 -1.17 -0.35
C PHE A 136 -0.99 -1.80 -1.02
N ILE A 137 -0.80 -2.84 -1.84
CA ILE A 137 -1.92 -3.59 -2.43
C ILE A 137 -2.81 -4.19 -1.34
N ILE A 138 -2.21 -4.82 -0.32
CA ILE A 138 -2.98 -5.41 0.79
C ILE A 138 -3.69 -4.32 1.58
N GLU A 139 -3.01 -3.23 1.94
CA GLU A 139 -3.63 -2.13 2.68
C GLU A 139 -4.80 -1.51 1.91
N GLN A 140 -4.68 -1.34 0.60
CA GLN A 140 -5.75 -0.83 -0.25
C GLN A 140 -6.92 -1.82 -0.36
N ALA A 141 -6.66 -3.13 -0.32
CA ALA A 141 -7.71 -4.14 -0.37
C ALA A 141 -8.54 -4.22 0.93
N ILE A 142 -7.93 -3.89 2.07
CA ILE A 142 -8.60 -3.95 3.39
C ILE A 142 -9.18 -2.62 3.85
N ASN A 143 -8.73 -1.50 3.31
CA ASN A 143 -9.19 -0.17 3.71
C ASN A 143 -9.99 0.49 2.57
N LYS A 144 -11.10 1.15 2.93
CA LYS A 144 -11.86 1.94 1.97
C LYS A 144 -11.07 3.17 1.51
N PRO A 145 -11.30 3.68 0.30
CA PRO A 145 -10.76 4.97 -0.13
C PRO A 145 -11.15 6.10 0.85
N ASP A 146 -10.29 7.09 0.95
CA ASP A 146 -10.54 8.28 1.77
C ASP A 146 -11.71 9.08 1.17
N SER A 147 -12.76 9.26 1.94
CA SER A 147 -13.99 9.97 1.51
C SER A 147 -13.76 11.43 1.11
N ARG A 148 -12.60 12.02 1.42
CA ARG A 148 -12.22 13.36 0.93
C ARG A 148 -11.95 13.39 -0.57
N TYR A 149 -11.50 12.26 -1.15
CA TYR A 149 -11.37 12.15 -2.60
C TYR A 149 -12.71 12.21 -3.30
N ASP A 150 -13.75 11.59 -2.72
CA ASP A 150 -15.11 11.69 -3.23
C ASP A 150 -15.58 13.15 -3.29
N THR A 151 -15.44 13.87 -2.17
CA THR A 151 -15.77 15.30 -2.12
C THR A 151 -14.95 16.13 -3.11
N PHE A 152 -13.67 15.84 -3.26
CA PHE A 152 -12.79 16.53 -4.21
C PHE A 152 -13.24 16.28 -5.65
N LEU A 153 -13.45 15.04 -6.03
CA LEU A 153 -13.91 14.64 -7.36
C LEU A 153 -15.26 15.24 -7.72
N ALA A 154 -16.23 15.24 -6.79
CA ALA A 154 -17.54 15.86 -6.98
C ALA A 154 -17.44 17.36 -7.33
N ASN A 155 -16.40 18.05 -6.87
CA ASN A 155 -16.18 19.48 -7.15
C ASN A 155 -15.43 19.77 -8.46
N ILE A 156 -14.65 18.84 -8.99
CA ILE A 156 -13.82 19.08 -10.17
C ILE A 156 -14.32 18.40 -11.44
N LEU A 157 -15.07 17.29 -11.31
CA LEU A 157 -15.56 16.55 -12.45
C LEU A 157 -16.60 17.34 -13.24
N THR A 158 -16.55 17.17 -14.55
CA THR A 158 -17.61 17.65 -15.46
C THR A 158 -18.85 16.75 -15.37
N GLN A 159 -19.95 17.14 -16.04
CA GLN A 159 -21.15 16.29 -16.18
C GLN A 159 -20.86 14.97 -16.89
N ASN A 160 -19.81 14.92 -17.71
CA ASN A 160 -19.37 13.70 -18.40
C ASN A 160 -18.40 12.86 -17.55
N LEU A 161 -18.23 13.18 -16.26
CA LEU A 161 -17.30 12.52 -15.34
C LEU A 161 -15.83 12.59 -15.81
N GLU A 162 -15.45 13.70 -16.45
CA GLU A 162 -14.09 13.95 -16.91
C GLU A 162 -13.42 15.04 -16.07
N ILE A 163 -12.11 14.90 -15.85
CA ILE A 163 -11.29 15.96 -15.26
C ILE A 163 -11.02 17.01 -16.36
N PRO A 164 -11.40 18.29 -16.14
CA PRO A 164 -11.17 19.32 -17.12
C PRO A 164 -9.68 19.46 -17.48
N ASN A 165 -9.35 19.65 -18.76
CA ASN A 165 -7.95 19.74 -19.25
C ASN A 165 -7.08 20.76 -18.54
N ARG A 166 -7.70 21.81 -17.96
CA ARG A 166 -7.02 22.85 -17.16
C ARG A 166 -6.61 22.39 -15.76
N ILE A 167 -7.10 21.23 -15.31
CA ILE A 167 -6.78 20.67 -14.01
C ILE A 167 -5.75 19.57 -14.21
N LYS A 168 -4.63 19.67 -13.49
CA LYS A 168 -3.59 18.66 -13.44
C LYS A 168 -3.48 18.18 -12.01
N ILE A 169 -3.43 16.86 -11.84
CA ILE A 169 -3.27 16.22 -10.55
C ILE A 169 -1.94 15.50 -10.56
N LEU A 170 -1.07 15.86 -9.62
CA LEU A 170 0.21 15.21 -9.40
C LEU A 170 0.16 14.53 -8.04
N THR A 171 0.55 13.27 -7.99
CA THR A 171 0.68 12.54 -6.74
C THR A 171 2.07 11.91 -6.65
N TRP A 172 2.65 11.90 -5.45
CA TRP A 172 3.83 11.11 -5.11
C TRP A 172 3.50 10.01 -4.10
N ASN A 173 2.22 9.77 -3.88
CA ASN A 173 1.80 8.67 -3.03
C ASN A 173 2.08 7.33 -3.72
N TYR A 174 2.41 6.33 -2.91
CA TYR A 174 2.58 4.95 -3.38
C TYR A 174 1.25 4.19 -3.46
N ASP A 175 0.16 4.83 -3.07
CA ASP A 175 -1.18 4.26 -3.09
C ASP A 175 -1.97 4.73 -4.32
N SER A 176 -3.03 3.99 -4.66
CA SER A 176 -3.96 4.27 -5.74
C SER A 176 -5.34 4.71 -5.20
N GLN A 177 -5.37 5.35 -4.03
CA GLN A 177 -6.61 5.77 -3.38
C GLN A 177 -7.42 6.75 -4.24
N PHE A 178 -6.74 7.67 -4.91
CA PHE A 178 -7.38 8.63 -5.79
C PHE A 178 -8.00 7.95 -7.02
N GLU A 179 -7.26 7.05 -7.66
CA GLU A 179 -7.71 6.28 -8.82
C GLU A 179 -8.87 5.36 -8.46
N MET A 180 -8.82 4.74 -7.29
CA MET A 180 -9.93 3.92 -6.77
C MET A 180 -11.18 4.76 -6.56
N ALA A 181 -11.08 5.91 -5.90
CA ALA A 181 -12.20 6.82 -5.71
C ALA A 181 -12.76 7.34 -7.05
N PHE A 182 -11.89 7.66 -8.01
CA PHE A 182 -12.33 8.09 -9.35
C PHE A 182 -13.04 6.97 -10.12
N SER A 183 -12.56 5.71 -10.00
CA SER A 183 -13.20 4.57 -10.67
C SER A 183 -14.63 4.31 -10.20
N GLU A 184 -14.94 4.64 -8.95
CA GLU A 184 -16.31 4.56 -8.42
C GLU A 184 -17.29 5.46 -9.17
N TYR A 185 -16.82 6.65 -9.65
CA TYR A 185 -17.64 7.54 -10.49
C TYR A 185 -17.89 7.00 -11.89
N ARG A 186 -16.95 6.27 -12.46
CA ARG A 186 -17.01 5.83 -13.86
C ARG A 186 -17.54 4.43 -14.05
N ASN A 187 -17.63 3.62 -13.02
CA ASN A 187 -18.03 2.19 -13.10
C ASN A 187 -17.25 1.34 -14.12
N ASP A 188 -16.10 1.85 -14.58
CA ASP A 188 -15.30 1.24 -15.64
C ASP A 188 -13.90 0.88 -15.12
N ILE A 189 -13.56 -0.40 -15.17
CA ILE A 189 -12.26 -0.94 -14.73
C ILE A 189 -11.11 -0.57 -15.69
N GLU A 190 -11.38 -0.07 -16.91
CA GLU A 190 -10.37 0.25 -17.93
C GLU A 190 -9.71 1.64 -17.79
N THR A 191 -10.08 2.41 -16.80
CA THR A 191 -9.82 3.86 -16.73
C THR A 191 -8.46 4.31 -16.24
N SER A 192 -7.54 3.42 -15.92
CA SER A 192 -6.18 3.84 -15.50
C SER A 192 -5.39 4.60 -16.58
N LYS A 193 -5.82 4.53 -17.85
CA LYS A 193 -5.18 5.22 -18.99
C LYS A 193 -5.74 6.63 -19.25
N ASP A 194 -6.97 6.93 -18.83
CA ASP A 194 -7.65 8.19 -19.13
C ASP A 194 -7.53 9.22 -17.98
N ILE A 195 -7.06 8.78 -16.82
CA ILE A 195 -6.81 9.67 -15.71
C ILE A 195 -5.51 10.41 -16.02
N GLY A 196 -5.57 11.69 -16.25
CA GLY A 196 -4.36 12.54 -16.43
C GLY A 196 -3.55 12.66 -15.12
N CYS A 197 -3.39 11.57 -14.40
CA CYS A 197 -2.57 11.43 -13.21
C CYS A 197 -1.20 10.91 -13.65
N TYR A 198 -0.18 11.72 -13.46
CA TYR A 198 1.21 11.31 -13.68
C TYR A 198 1.78 10.88 -12.33
N SER A 199 2.06 9.59 -12.20
CA SER A 199 2.93 9.11 -11.13
C SER A 199 4.37 9.54 -11.45
N LEU A 200 5.05 10.18 -10.50
CA LEU A 200 6.44 10.58 -10.66
C LEU A 200 7.41 9.40 -10.79
N HIS A 201 6.90 8.15 -10.77
CA HIS A 201 7.72 6.95 -10.90
C HIS A 201 8.03 6.52 -12.34
N ASP A 202 7.38 7.10 -13.37
CA ASP A 202 7.59 6.73 -14.78
C ASP A 202 8.61 7.63 -15.50
N ASN A 203 9.53 8.25 -14.78
CA ASN A 203 10.66 8.94 -15.40
C ASN A 203 11.70 7.91 -15.87
N GLU A 204 11.49 7.32 -17.04
CA GLU A 204 12.62 7.04 -17.92
C GLU A 204 13.25 8.39 -18.29
N ILE A 205 14.33 8.74 -17.61
CA ILE A 205 15.23 9.80 -18.04
C ILE A 205 15.90 9.29 -19.32
N THR A 206 15.28 9.57 -20.46
CA THR A 206 16.00 9.56 -21.73
C THR A 206 16.93 10.76 -21.68
N GLU A 207 18.19 10.54 -21.32
CA GLU A 207 19.25 11.52 -21.51
C GLU A 207 19.43 11.82 -23.01
N PRO A 208 19.76 13.07 -23.37
CA PRO A 208 19.98 13.49 -24.74
C PRO A 208 21.27 12.92 -25.34
#